data_f3a38bfc23d3401b7bb75b8bcbb0d969
#
_entry.id   f3a38bfc23d3401b7bb75b8bcbb0d969
#
_cell.length_a   1.000
_cell.length_b   1.000
_cell.length_c   1.000
_cell.angle_alpha   90.00
_cell.angle_beta   90.00
_cell.angle_gamma   90.00
#
_symmetry.space_group_name_H-M   'P 1'
#
loop_
_entity.id
_entity.type
_entity.pdbx_description
1 polymer ?
#
loop_
_entity_poly.entity_id
_entity_poly.type
_entity_poly.pdbx_seq_one_letter_code
_entity_poly.pdbx_strand_id
1 'polypeptide(L)'
;MSRTEPAPAPHEDALQAAARHAPALHSISLRIPATHPPRRGVFISFEGGDGAGKSTQMRMLRDHLVTERSVAEDLILTTREPGGTPLGESIRELLLHGEHVEPRAEALLYAADRAHHIATVVRPHLARGGLVLGDRYLDSSVAYQGAGRELSPEEIAGLSLWAVDGLLPHRTILLDVPTSALDERRGPAGKDRLESAGLEFHEAVREEFLELARADPERYAVIDGTRPREEVHAEVLASVAEVLSLFDPTFEPVPPPRHRDEQ
;
A
#
# COMPACT_ATOMS: atom_id res chain seq x y z
N MET A 1 13.48 25.94 59.16
CA MET A 1 12.58 26.42 58.05
C MET A 1 12.40 25.27 57.11
N SER A 2 11.35 24.49 57.32
CA SER A 2 11.00 23.32 56.50
C SER A 2 10.22 23.84 55.27
N ARG A 3 10.71 23.57 54.08
CA ARG A 3 10.00 23.82 52.82
C ARG A 3 9.04 22.64 52.56
N THR A 4 7.75 22.91 52.73
CA THR A 4 6.70 21.99 52.29
C THR A 4 6.61 22.08 50.76
N GLU A 5 6.86 20.95 50.08
CA GLU A 5 6.55 20.80 48.65
C GLU A 5 5.04 20.98 48.45
N PRO A 6 4.64 21.65 47.38
CA PRO A 6 3.21 21.75 47.03
C PRO A 6 2.68 20.38 46.61
N ALA A 7 1.48 20.05 47.08
CA ALA A 7 0.78 18.81 46.69
C ALA A 7 0.50 18.81 45.17
N PRO A 8 0.62 17.66 44.50
CA PRO A 8 0.35 17.56 43.08
C PRO A 8 -1.10 17.92 42.75
N ALA A 9 -1.30 18.54 41.60
CA ALA A 9 -2.61 19.01 41.17
C ALA A 9 -3.56 17.80 40.97
N PRO A 10 -4.87 17.93 41.34
CA PRO A 10 -5.82 16.81 41.30
C PRO A 10 -6.05 16.22 39.88
N HIS A 11 -5.54 16.84 38.85
CA HIS A 11 -5.61 16.36 37.45
C HIS A 11 -4.57 15.28 37.14
N GLU A 12 -3.39 15.28 37.75
CA GLU A 12 -2.33 14.30 37.56
C GLU A 12 -2.67 12.96 38.21
N ASP A 13 -3.28 12.98 39.39
CA ASP A 13 -3.74 11.76 40.07
C ASP A 13 -4.87 11.05 39.32
N ALA A 14 -5.78 11.82 38.69
CA ALA A 14 -6.86 11.26 37.89
C ALA A 14 -6.34 10.60 36.59
N LEU A 15 -5.34 11.17 35.93
CA LEU A 15 -4.71 10.62 34.74
C LEU A 15 -3.88 9.37 35.07
N GLN A 16 -3.18 9.36 36.22
CA GLN A 16 -2.44 8.17 36.67
C GLN A 16 -3.38 7.05 37.15
N ALA A 17 -4.51 7.37 37.75
CA ALA A 17 -5.53 6.40 38.13
C ALA A 17 -6.22 5.78 36.92
N ALA A 18 -6.51 6.58 35.89
CA ALA A 18 -7.06 6.10 34.61
C ALA A 18 -6.07 5.20 33.86
N ALA A 19 -4.78 5.51 33.90
CA ALA A 19 -3.74 4.67 33.31
C ALA A 19 -3.56 3.32 34.02
N ARG A 20 -3.85 3.24 35.33
CA ARG A 20 -3.78 1.98 36.13
C ARG A 20 -4.99 1.08 35.95
N HIS A 21 -6.12 1.60 35.47
CA HIS A 21 -7.38 0.87 35.27
C HIS A 21 -7.75 0.69 33.79
N ALA A 22 -6.94 1.19 32.88
CA ALA A 22 -7.09 0.82 31.47
C ALA A 22 -6.85 -0.70 31.36
N PRO A 23 -7.85 -1.53 31.06
CA PRO A 23 -7.59 -2.91 30.72
C PRO A 23 -6.55 -2.90 29.61
N ALA A 24 -5.57 -3.79 29.70
CA ALA A 24 -4.46 -3.84 28.78
C ALA A 24 -4.93 -3.95 27.33
N LEU A 25 -5.23 -2.83 26.70
CA LEU A 25 -5.52 -2.72 25.27
C LEU A 25 -4.31 -3.19 24.42
N HIS A 26 -3.16 -3.37 25.07
CA HIS A 26 -1.95 -3.95 24.48
C HIS A 26 -2.09 -5.42 24.07
N SER A 27 -3.15 -6.10 24.44
CA SER A 27 -3.37 -7.53 24.10
C SER A 27 -4.49 -7.77 23.08
N ILE A 28 -5.14 -6.72 22.58
CA ILE A 28 -6.08 -6.89 21.46
C ILE A 28 -5.24 -6.92 20.18
N SER A 29 -4.62 -8.07 19.93
CA SER A 29 -4.09 -8.39 18.62
C SER A 29 -5.29 -8.63 17.71
N LEU A 30 -5.70 -7.62 16.94
CA LEU A 30 -6.64 -7.77 15.84
C LEU A 30 -5.97 -8.65 14.77
N ARG A 31 -5.98 -9.96 14.98
CA ARG A 31 -5.58 -10.92 13.94
C ARG A 31 -6.71 -11.02 12.95
N ILE A 32 -6.75 -10.12 11.98
CA ILE A 32 -7.60 -10.27 10.81
C ILE A 32 -6.86 -11.25 9.90
N PRO A 33 -7.41 -12.43 9.62
CA PRO A 33 -6.77 -13.35 8.68
C PRO A 33 -6.70 -12.68 7.30
N ALA A 34 -5.53 -12.75 6.67
CA ALA A 34 -5.36 -12.29 5.29
C ALA A 34 -6.34 -13.07 4.39
N THR A 35 -7.06 -12.34 3.55
CA THR A 35 -7.98 -12.93 2.58
C THR A 35 -7.51 -12.60 1.17
N HIS A 36 -7.54 -13.60 0.29
CA HIS A 36 -7.34 -13.37 -1.12
C HIS A 36 -8.65 -12.88 -1.77
N PRO A 37 -8.58 -12.13 -2.88
CA PRO A 37 -9.77 -11.75 -3.62
C PRO A 37 -10.61 -12.98 -4.02
N PRO A 38 -11.91 -12.83 -4.25
CA PRO A 38 -12.73 -13.93 -4.74
C PRO A 38 -12.19 -14.47 -6.07
N ARG A 39 -12.32 -15.79 -6.30
CA ARG A 39 -11.71 -16.56 -7.40
C ARG A 39 -11.88 -16.05 -8.83
N ARG A 40 -12.55 -14.91 -9.05
CA ARG A 40 -12.87 -14.36 -10.37
C ARG A 40 -12.07 -13.11 -10.74
N GLY A 41 -11.57 -12.37 -9.75
CA GLY A 41 -10.75 -11.18 -9.98
C GLY A 41 -9.32 -11.38 -9.55
N VAL A 42 -8.38 -10.74 -10.22
CA VAL A 42 -6.94 -10.79 -9.91
C VAL A 42 -6.45 -9.42 -9.49
N PHE A 43 -5.66 -9.38 -8.43
CA PHE A 43 -5.02 -8.17 -7.95
C PHE A 43 -3.50 -8.33 -7.96
N ILE A 44 -2.81 -7.43 -8.67
CA ILE A 44 -1.35 -7.34 -8.74
C ILE A 44 -0.96 -5.95 -8.27
N SER A 45 -0.08 -5.83 -7.28
CA SER A 45 0.51 -4.58 -6.85
C SER A 45 1.95 -4.43 -7.36
N PHE A 46 2.36 -3.18 -7.57
CA PHE A 46 3.72 -2.80 -7.91
C PHE A 46 4.31 -1.96 -6.79
N GLU A 47 5.46 -2.38 -6.28
CA GLU A 47 6.16 -1.77 -5.16
C GLU A 47 7.60 -1.41 -5.51
N GLY A 48 8.24 -0.63 -4.65
CA GLY A 48 9.62 -0.16 -4.80
C GLY A 48 9.72 1.35 -4.70
N GLY A 49 10.94 1.89 -4.67
CA GLY A 49 11.23 3.31 -4.52
C GLY A 49 10.65 4.18 -5.65
N ASP A 50 10.60 5.51 -5.42
CA ASP A 50 10.17 6.44 -6.45
C ASP A 50 11.23 6.55 -7.55
N GLY A 51 10.79 6.42 -8.81
CA GLY A 51 11.69 6.29 -9.96
C GLY A 51 12.12 4.85 -10.29
N ALA A 52 11.69 3.82 -9.55
CA ALA A 52 12.01 2.42 -9.83
C ALA A 52 11.41 1.91 -11.15
N GLY A 53 10.41 2.60 -11.72
CA GLY A 53 9.78 2.21 -12.98
C GLY A 53 8.42 1.53 -12.85
N LYS A 54 7.80 1.54 -11.67
CA LYS A 54 6.50 0.91 -11.38
C LYS A 54 5.43 1.24 -12.43
N SER A 55 5.12 2.53 -12.60
CA SER A 55 4.07 2.97 -13.53
C SER A 55 4.40 2.62 -15.00
N THR A 56 5.69 2.54 -15.36
CA THR A 56 6.13 2.10 -16.69
C THR A 56 5.83 0.62 -16.89
N GLN A 57 6.22 -0.23 -15.95
CA GLN A 57 5.99 -1.68 -16.05
C GLN A 57 4.51 -2.02 -15.96
N MET A 58 3.76 -1.33 -15.13
CA MET A 58 2.31 -1.49 -15.03
C MET A 58 1.61 -1.16 -16.35
N ARG A 59 2.00 -0.06 -17.02
CA ARG A 59 1.49 0.29 -18.35
C ARG A 59 1.86 -0.77 -19.39
N MET A 60 3.13 -1.20 -19.42
CA MET A 60 3.57 -2.24 -20.37
C MET A 60 2.82 -3.55 -20.16
N LEU A 61 2.57 -3.97 -18.91
CA LEU A 61 1.77 -5.16 -18.60
C LEU A 61 0.32 -4.98 -19.10
N ARG A 62 -0.31 -3.84 -18.83
CA ARG A 62 -1.65 -3.53 -19.34
C ARG A 62 -1.70 -3.62 -20.87
N ASP A 63 -0.78 -2.94 -21.55
CA ASP A 63 -0.73 -2.90 -23.01
C ASP A 63 -0.51 -4.31 -23.60
N HIS A 64 0.38 -5.12 -23.01
CA HIS A 64 0.58 -6.53 -23.39
C HIS A 64 -0.72 -7.34 -23.25
N LEU A 65 -1.43 -7.20 -22.15
CA LEU A 65 -2.69 -7.93 -21.92
C LEU A 65 -3.76 -7.56 -22.94
N VAL A 66 -3.87 -6.28 -23.29
CA VAL A 66 -4.83 -5.81 -24.30
C VAL A 66 -4.44 -6.28 -25.70
N THR A 67 -3.18 -6.08 -26.11
CA THR A 67 -2.75 -6.32 -27.51
C THR A 67 -2.45 -7.78 -27.82
N GLU A 68 -1.76 -8.48 -26.89
CA GLU A 68 -1.26 -9.84 -27.14
C GLU A 68 -2.18 -10.92 -26.56
N ARG A 69 -2.96 -10.58 -25.52
CA ARG A 69 -3.85 -11.52 -24.83
C ARG A 69 -5.33 -11.23 -25.07
N SER A 70 -5.65 -10.18 -25.82
CA SER A 70 -7.01 -9.77 -26.18
C SER A 70 -7.94 -9.53 -24.96
N VAL A 71 -7.36 -9.15 -23.81
CA VAL A 71 -8.14 -8.78 -22.63
C VAL A 71 -8.85 -7.46 -22.89
N ALA A 72 -10.16 -7.41 -22.65
CA ALA A 72 -10.93 -6.17 -22.81
C ALA A 72 -10.43 -5.08 -21.82
N GLU A 73 -10.29 -3.85 -22.30
CA GLU A 73 -9.73 -2.75 -21.52
C GLU A 73 -10.50 -2.45 -20.23
N ASP A 74 -11.82 -2.58 -20.26
CA ASP A 74 -12.73 -2.35 -19.12
C ASP A 74 -12.61 -3.42 -18.02
N LEU A 75 -11.97 -4.56 -18.32
CA LEU A 75 -11.61 -5.57 -17.34
C LEU A 75 -10.28 -5.26 -16.61
N ILE A 76 -9.50 -4.29 -17.08
CA ILE A 76 -8.23 -3.92 -16.47
C ILE A 76 -8.35 -2.56 -15.79
N LEU A 77 -8.32 -2.56 -14.47
CA LEU A 77 -8.25 -1.34 -13.66
C LEU A 77 -6.78 -1.05 -13.31
N THR A 78 -6.29 0.11 -13.73
CA THR A 78 -5.02 0.66 -13.22
C THR A 78 -5.33 1.72 -12.17
N THR A 79 -4.73 1.63 -11.00
CA THR A 79 -4.99 2.52 -9.87
C THR A 79 -3.73 2.77 -9.05
N ARG A 80 -3.80 3.66 -8.05
CA ARG A 80 -2.64 4.00 -7.20
C ARG A 80 -3.06 4.31 -5.77
N GLU A 81 -2.12 4.19 -4.84
CA GLU A 81 -2.25 4.64 -3.45
C GLU A 81 -1.04 5.50 -3.02
N PRO A 82 -1.29 6.65 -2.36
CA PRO A 82 -2.60 7.26 -2.15
C PRO A 82 -3.14 7.91 -3.42
N GLY A 83 -4.49 8.08 -3.53
CA GLY A 83 -5.10 8.89 -4.57
C GLY A 83 -5.96 8.15 -5.60
N GLY A 84 -6.40 6.93 -5.35
CA GLY A 84 -7.28 6.16 -6.26
C GLY A 84 -8.75 6.61 -6.28
N THR A 85 -9.12 7.64 -5.52
CA THR A 85 -10.47 8.18 -5.40
C THR A 85 -10.44 9.70 -5.19
N PRO A 86 -11.56 10.44 -5.36
CA PRO A 86 -11.60 11.87 -5.04
C PRO A 86 -11.21 12.19 -3.59
N LEU A 87 -11.63 11.36 -2.61
CA LEU A 87 -11.16 11.47 -1.24
C LEU A 87 -9.65 11.21 -1.14
N GLY A 88 -9.19 10.17 -1.82
CA GLY A 88 -7.77 9.81 -1.85
C GLY A 88 -6.89 10.91 -2.45
N GLU A 89 -7.33 11.60 -3.50
CA GLU A 89 -6.59 12.74 -4.05
C GLU A 89 -6.46 13.88 -3.03
N SER A 90 -7.51 14.15 -2.24
CA SER A 90 -7.44 15.15 -1.17
C SER A 90 -6.47 14.72 -0.07
N ILE A 91 -6.47 13.46 0.31
CA ILE A 91 -5.52 12.90 1.30
C ILE A 91 -4.09 12.94 0.75
N ARG A 92 -3.91 12.58 -0.53
CA ARG A 92 -2.60 12.65 -1.22
C ARG A 92 -2.02 14.06 -1.17
N GLU A 93 -2.82 15.08 -1.45
CA GLU A 93 -2.39 16.47 -1.40
C GLU A 93 -1.89 16.85 -0.01
N LEU A 94 -2.64 16.47 1.04
CA LEU A 94 -2.22 16.70 2.43
C LEU A 94 -0.92 15.97 2.78
N LEU A 95 -0.76 14.73 2.33
CA LEU A 95 0.39 13.89 2.67
C LEU A 95 1.67 14.32 1.95
N LEU A 96 1.60 14.66 0.67
CA LEU A 96 2.78 14.90 -0.18
C LEU A 96 3.16 16.38 -0.30
N HIS A 97 2.16 17.28 -0.25
CA HIS A 97 2.34 18.71 -0.49
C HIS A 97 1.91 19.59 0.69
N GLY A 98 1.30 19.00 1.73
CA GLY A 98 0.91 19.68 2.95
C GLY A 98 2.10 19.99 3.89
N GLU A 99 1.78 20.56 5.04
CA GLU A 99 2.73 20.77 6.13
C GLU A 99 3.18 19.44 6.76
N HIS A 100 4.09 19.53 7.74
CA HIS A 100 4.52 18.35 8.51
C HIS A 100 3.32 17.66 9.17
N VAL A 101 3.26 16.35 9.02
CA VAL A 101 2.26 15.48 9.65
C VAL A 101 2.97 14.54 10.61
N GLU A 102 2.49 14.46 11.83
CA GLU A 102 2.99 13.54 12.85
C GLU A 102 2.90 12.07 12.36
N PRO A 103 3.89 11.20 12.63
CA PRO A 103 3.97 9.86 12.05
C PRO A 103 2.71 9.02 12.19
N ARG A 104 2.05 9.03 13.36
CA ARG A 104 0.80 8.29 13.56
C ARG A 104 -0.36 8.86 12.75
N ALA A 105 -0.45 10.18 12.64
CA ALA A 105 -1.47 10.83 11.81
C ALA A 105 -1.24 10.53 10.32
N GLU A 106 0.03 10.53 9.86
CA GLU A 106 0.41 10.13 8.52
C GLU A 106 -0.04 8.70 8.21
N ALA A 107 0.28 7.74 9.09
CA ALA A 107 -0.13 6.35 8.93
C ALA A 107 -1.66 6.17 8.87
N LEU A 108 -2.39 6.90 9.73
CA LEU A 108 -3.85 6.88 9.73
C LEU A 108 -4.45 7.48 8.44
N LEU A 109 -3.86 8.53 7.87
CA LEU A 109 -4.30 9.09 6.60
C LEU A 109 -4.08 8.12 5.44
N TYR A 110 -2.93 7.44 5.38
CA TYR A 110 -2.71 6.37 4.39
C TYR A 110 -3.71 5.22 4.56
N ALA A 111 -3.99 4.82 5.80
CA ALA A 111 -4.96 3.76 6.08
C ALA A 111 -6.38 4.18 5.69
N ALA A 112 -6.76 5.45 5.92
CA ALA A 112 -8.07 5.98 5.54
C ALA A 112 -8.27 6.05 4.02
N ASP A 113 -7.27 6.54 3.27
CA ASP A 113 -7.27 6.49 1.80
C ASP A 113 -7.48 5.06 1.32
N ARG A 114 -6.65 4.15 1.78
CA ARG A 114 -6.68 2.73 1.40
C ARG A 114 -8.01 2.07 1.69
N ALA A 115 -8.56 2.24 2.90
CA ALA A 115 -9.85 1.68 3.28
C ALA A 115 -10.97 2.11 2.34
N HIS A 116 -11.02 3.40 2.01
CA HIS A 116 -12.01 3.94 1.09
C HIS A 116 -11.80 3.44 -0.34
N HIS A 117 -10.56 3.47 -0.85
CA HIS A 117 -10.20 3.01 -2.18
C HIS A 117 -10.55 1.53 -2.39
N ILE A 118 -10.18 0.67 -1.43
CA ILE A 118 -10.48 -0.76 -1.51
C ILE A 118 -11.98 -1.01 -1.53
N ALA A 119 -12.74 -0.36 -0.66
CA ALA A 119 -14.18 -0.57 -0.55
C ALA A 119 -14.94 -0.08 -1.78
N THR A 120 -14.55 1.06 -2.37
CA THR A 120 -15.33 1.74 -3.41
C THR A 120 -14.86 1.46 -4.83
N VAL A 121 -13.59 1.05 -5.01
CA VAL A 121 -12.98 0.88 -6.34
C VAL A 121 -12.48 -0.55 -6.55
N VAL A 122 -11.54 -1.04 -5.70
CA VAL A 122 -10.84 -2.29 -5.96
C VAL A 122 -11.76 -3.50 -5.78
N ARG A 123 -12.42 -3.64 -4.63
CA ARG A 123 -13.32 -4.78 -4.37
C ARG A 123 -14.47 -4.90 -5.37
N PRO A 124 -15.17 -3.81 -5.77
CA PRO A 124 -16.20 -3.89 -6.81
C PRO A 124 -15.64 -4.36 -8.14
N HIS A 125 -14.43 -3.94 -8.52
CA HIS A 125 -13.80 -4.37 -9.76
C HIS A 125 -13.40 -5.85 -9.73
N LEU A 126 -12.79 -6.31 -8.65
CA LEU A 126 -12.45 -7.72 -8.43
C LEU A 126 -13.72 -8.61 -8.40
N ALA A 127 -14.81 -8.14 -7.79
CA ALA A 127 -16.07 -8.87 -7.73
C ALA A 127 -16.70 -9.10 -9.11
N ARG A 128 -16.39 -8.24 -10.09
CA ARG A 128 -16.81 -8.39 -11.49
C ARG A 128 -15.90 -9.33 -12.30
N GLY A 129 -14.89 -9.91 -11.68
CA GLY A 129 -13.90 -10.74 -12.36
C GLY A 129 -12.79 -9.93 -13.03
N GLY A 130 -12.62 -8.65 -12.68
CA GLY A 130 -11.63 -7.76 -13.28
C GLY A 130 -10.21 -8.00 -12.75
N LEU A 131 -9.24 -7.49 -13.50
CA LEU A 131 -7.83 -7.41 -13.12
C LEU A 131 -7.53 -6.01 -12.56
N VAL A 132 -6.94 -5.94 -11.36
CA VAL A 132 -6.46 -4.70 -10.75
C VAL A 132 -4.94 -4.68 -10.82
N LEU A 133 -4.39 -3.60 -11.36
CA LEU A 133 -2.98 -3.24 -11.33
C LEU A 133 -2.82 -2.01 -10.43
N GLY A 134 -2.23 -2.17 -9.25
CA GLY A 134 -2.05 -1.12 -8.24
C GLY A 134 -0.62 -0.58 -8.22
N ASP A 135 -0.44 0.74 -8.34
CA ASP A 135 0.82 1.43 -8.03
C ASP A 135 0.82 1.73 -6.54
N ARG A 136 1.60 0.99 -5.78
CA ARG A 136 1.66 0.92 -4.32
C ARG A 136 0.43 0.30 -3.66
N TYR A 137 0.67 -0.30 -2.51
CA TYR A 137 -0.36 -0.87 -1.65
C TYR A 137 0.08 -0.82 -0.17
N LEU A 138 -0.46 -1.71 0.66
CA LEU A 138 -0.18 -1.76 2.11
C LEU A 138 1.31 -1.93 2.43
N ASP A 139 2.07 -2.61 1.56
CA ASP A 139 3.49 -2.87 1.73
C ASP A 139 4.30 -1.55 1.73
N SER A 140 3.89 -0.58 0.90
CA SER A 140 4.45 0.78 0.95
C SER A 140 4.27 1.42 2.32
N SER A 141 3.11 1.27 2.99
CA SER A 141 2.93 1.83 4.34
C SER A 141 3.83 1.16 5.37
N VAL A 142 4.01 -0.16 5.31
CA VAL A 142 4.91 -0.87 6.22
C VAL A 142 6.35 -0.36 6.03
N ALA A 143 6.80 -0.22 4.79
CA ALA A 143 8.15 0.24 4.50
C ALA A 143 8.36 1.72 4.86
N TYR A 144 7.46 2.62 4.48
CA TYR A 144 7.65 4.07 4.65
C TYR A 144 7.25 4.57 6.04
N GLN A 145 6.13 4.15 6.60
CA GLN A 145 5.65 4.58 7.92
C GLN A 145 6.19 3.69 9.06
N GLY A 146 6.52 2.44 8.77
CA GLY A 146 7.18 1.53 9.71
C GLY A 146 8.69 1.79 9.77
N ALA A 147 9.48 1.13 8.96
CA ALA A 147 10.96 1.18 9.01
C ALA A 147 11.53 2.57 8.77
N GLY A 148 10.89 3.40 7.93
CA GLY A 148 11.32 4.78 7.65
C GLY A 148 10.98 5.79 8.76
N ARG A 149 10.22 5.42 9.79
CA ARG A 149 9.75 6.30 10.88
C ARG A 149 9.96 5.62 12.24
N GLU A 150 9.51 6.29 13.31
CA GLU A 150 9.57 5.77 14.69
C GLU A 150 8.45 4.76 15.02
N LEU A 151 7.68 4.30 14.03
CA LEU A 151 6.59 3.36 14.23
C LEU A 151 7.05 1.92 13.96
N SER A 152 6.44 0.96 14.68
CA SER A 152 6.74 -0.45 14.43
C SER A 152 6.16 -0.92 13.10
N PRO A 153 6.92 -1.61 12.24
CA PRO A 153 6.40 -2.23 11.02
C PRO A 153 5.18 -3.13 11.27
N GLU A 154 5.15 -3.85 12.40
CA GLU A 154 4.06 -4.74 12.78
C GLU A 154 2.78 -3.96 13.12
N GLU A 155 2.88 -2.79 13.79
CA GLU A 155 1.73 -1.92 14.05
C GLU A 155 1.14 -1.39 12.75
N ILE A 156 1.99 -0.96 11.82
CA ILE A 156 1.58 -0.46 10.50
C ILE A 156 0.97 -1.58 9.64
N ALA A 157 1.54 -2.78 9.67
CA ALA A 157 0.98 -3.94 8.99
C ALA A 157 -0.41 -4.29 9.54
N GLY A 158 -0.57 -4.30 10.86
CA GLY A 158 -1.85 -4.53 11.52
C GLY A 158 -2.92 -3.49 11.15
N LEU A 159 -2.56 -2.21 11.19
CA LEU A 159 -3.43 -1.11 10.78
C LEU A 159 -3.83 -1.23 9.30
N SER A 160 -2.88 -1.53 8.45
CA SER A 160 -3.10 -1.67 7.01
C SER A 160 -3.99 -2.86 6.68
N LEU A 161 -3.76 -4.03 7.29
CA LEU A 161 -4.61 -5.22 7.12
C LEU A 161 -6.04 -4.97 7.60
N TRP A 162 -6.21 -4.28 8.72
CA TRP A 162 -7.52 -3.87 9.19
C TRP A 162 -8.23 -2.94 8.19
N ALA A 163 -7.52 -1.95 7.65
CA ALA A 163 -8.08 -0.99 6.70
C ALA A 163 -8.59 -1.66 5.41
N VAL A 164 -7.97 -2.75 4.98
CA VAL A 164 -8.33 -3.47 3.75
C VAL A 164 -9.19 -4.72 4.00
N ASP A 165 -9.63 -4.95 5.24
CA ASP A 165 -10.35 -6.18 5.61
C ASP A 165 -9.61 -7.44 5.10
N GLY A 166 -8.30 -7.49 5.36
CA GLY A 166 -7.41 -8.60 5.01
C GLY A 166 -7.17 -8.84 3.53
N LEU A 167 -7.58 -7.95 2.62
CA LEU A 167 -7.35 -8.11 1.19
C LEU A 167 -5.85 -7.98 0.89
N LEU A 168 -5.25 -9.03 0.32
CA LEU A 168 -3.88 -9.02 -0.19
C LEU A 168 -3.86 -9.17 -1.73
N PRO A 169 -2.84 -8.64 -2.41
CA PRO A 169 -2.60 -8.94 -3.82
C PRO A 169 -2.30 -10.43 -4.03
N HIS A 170 -2.65 -10.96 -5.18
CA HIS A 170 -2.20 -12.29 -5.61
C HIS A 170 -0.70 -12.31 -5.92
N ARG A 171 -0.17 -11.19 -6.39
CA ARG A 171 1.25 -10.98 -6.66
C ARG A 171 1.64 -9.54 -6.35
N THR A 172 2.76 -9.35 -5.67
CA THR A 172 3.43 -8.06 -5.48
C THR A 172 4.72 -8.06 -6.29
N ILE A 173 4.81 -7.15 -7.26
CA ILE A 173 6.03 -6.94 -8.05
C ILE A 173 6.86 -5.87 -7.33
N LEU A 174 7.95 -6.29 -6.73
CA LEU A 174 8.92 -5.38 -6.13
C LEU A 174 10.04 -5.06 -7.14
N LEU A 175 10.05 -3.83 -7.63
CA LEU A 175 11.16 -3.34 -8.45
C LEU A 175 12.28 -2.86 -7.52
N ASP A 176 13.28 -3.70 -7.32
CA ASP A 176 14.43 -3.37 -6.50
C ASP A 176 15.44 -2.55 -7.29
N VAL A 177 15.70 -1.33 -6.80
CA VAL A 177 16.67 -0.39 -7.38
C VAL A 177 17.44 0.25 -6.23
N PRO A 178 18.79 0.26 -6.27
CA PRO A 178 19.59 0.97 -5.28
C PRO A 178 19.22 2.45 -5.18
N THR A 179 19.21 2.99 -3.99
CA THR A 179 18.80 4.38 -3.70
C THR A 179 19.59 5.41 -4.50
N SER A 180 20.89 5.18 -4.69
CA SER A 180 21.74 6.03 -5.52
C SER A 180 21.28 6.12 -6.98
N ALA A 181 20.86 4.99 -7.57
CA ALA A 181 20.34 4.97 -8.94
C ALA A 181 18.95 5.61 -9.07
N LEU A 182 18.13 5.58 -8.00
CA LEU A 182 16.85 6.28 -7.98
C LEU A 182 17.00 7.79 -7.99
N ASP A 183 17.97 8.33 -7.25
CA ASP A 183 18.25 9.78 -7.23
C ASP A 183 18.70 10.30 -8.61
N GLU A 184 19.53 9.55 -9.32
CA GLU A 184 19.95 9.87 -10.69
C GLU A 184 18.75 9.88 -11.67
N ARG A 185 17.83 8.92 -11.54
CA ARG A 185 16.66 8.81 -12.43
C ARG A 185 15.63 9.91 -12.21
N ARG A 186 15.44 10.36 -10.97
CA ARG A 186 14.48 11.42 -10.63
C ARG A 186 14.90 12.80 -11.11
N GLY A 187 16.19 13.06 -11.16
CA GLY A 187 16.70 14.38 -11.55
C GLY A 187 16.32 15.50 -10.57
N PRO A 188 16.53 16.79 -10.97
CA PRO A 188 16.32 17.94 -10.10
C PRO A 188 14.85 18.42 -10.01
N ALA A 189 13.87 17.70 -10.55
CA ALA A 189 12.47 18.06 -10.44
C ALA A 189 12.03 18.11 -8.95
N GLY A 190 11.07 18.96 -8.61
CA GLY A 190 10.63 19.19 -7.23
C GLY A 190 10.26 17.88 -6.53
N LYS A 191 11.01 17.57 -5.48
CA LYS A 191 10.78 16.40 -4.63
C LYS A 191 9.59 16.67 -3.72
N ASP A 192 8.71 15.68 -3.55
CA ASP A 192 7.68 15.76 -2.51
C ASP A 192 8.29 15.59 -1.11
N ARG A 193 7.44 15.63 -0.08
CA ARG A 193 7.88 15.58 1.32
C ARG A 193 8.59 14.26 1.66
N LEU A 194 8.14 13.13 1.12
CA LEU A 194 8.76 11.82 1.35
C LEU A 194 10.02 11.64 0.49
N GLU A 195 9.99 12.06 -0.75
CA GLU A 195 11.15 12.04 -1.65
C GLU A 195 12.29 12.95 -1.16
N SER A 196 11.98 13.97 -0.36
CA SER A 196 12.94 14.88 0.26
C SER A 196 13.59 14.32 1.52
N ALA A 197 13.17 13.15 2.01
CA ALA A 197 13.80 12.46 3.12
C ALA A 197 15.25 12.03 2.74
N GLY A 198 16.11 11.95 3.75
CA GLY A 198 17.52 11.64 3.54
C GLY A 198 17.78 10.24 2.96
N LEU A 199 19.00 10.02 2.48
CA LEU A 199 19.42 8.74 1.89
C LEU A 199 19.19 7.56 2.85
N GLU A 200 19.52 7.72 4.13
CA GLU A 200 19.33 6.68 5.16
C GLU A 200 17.88 6.22 5.28
N PHE A 201 16.93 7.16 5.15
CA PHE A 201 15.51 6.84 5.14
C PHE A 201 15.14 5.94 3.96
N HIS A 202 15.59 6.29 2.76
CA HIS A 202 15.29 5.51 1.56
C HIS A 202 15.97 4.14 1.55
N GLU A 203 17.15 4.02 2.15
CA GLU A 203 17.82 2.74 2.36
C GLU A 203 17.05 1.85 3.33
N ALA A 204 16.57 2.41 4.45
CA ALA A 204 15.73 1.68 5.39
C ALA A 204 14.42 1.21 4.73
N VAL A 205 13.77 2.07 3.94
CA VAL A 205 12.56 1.71 3.17
C VAL A 205 12.84 0.56 2.19
N ARG A 206 13.95 0.63 1.46
CA ARG A 206 14.35 -0.43 0.52
C ARG A 206 14.58 -1.76 1.24
N GLU A 207 15.31 -1.74 2.36
CA GLU A 207 15.59 -2.96 3.13
C GLU A 207 14.30 -3.57 3.67
N GLU A 208 13.38 -2.75 4.18
CA GLU A 208 12.07 -3.24 4.65
C GLU A 208 11.27 -3.92 3.53
N PHE A 209 11.25 -3.36 2.32
CA PHE A 209 10.63 -4.05 1.18
C PHE A 209 11.26 -5.42 0.92
N LEU A 210 12.57 -5.54 1.03
CA LEU A 210 13.27 -6.81 0.85
C LEU A 210 12.97 -7.79 1.99
N GLU A 211 12.83 -7.32 3.23
CA GLU A 211 12.40 -8.15 4.36
C GLU A 211 10.96 -8.65 4.18
N LEU A 212 10.05 -7.81 3.76
CA LEU A 212 8.68 -8.21 3.42
C LEU A 212 8.65 -9.29 2.32
N ALA A 213 9.49 -9.12 1.30
CA ALA A 213 9.58 -10.10 0.22
C ALA A 213 10.18 -11.44 0.70
N ARG A 214 11.17 -11.42 1.60
CA ARG A 214 11.73 -12.63 2.21
C ARG A 214 10.72 -13.35 3.11
N ALA A 215 9.86 -12.59 3.78
CA ALA A 215 8.84 -13.14 4.68
C ALA A 215 7.66 -13.79 3.93
N ASP A 216 7.37 -13.36 2.69
CA ASP A 216 6.25 -13.86 1.88
C ASP A 216 6.68 -14.11 0.41
N PRO A 217 7.61 -15.07 0.16
CA PRO A 217 8.17 -15.29 -1.17
C PRO A 217 7.14 -15.81 -2.19
N GLU A 218 6.02 -16.35 -1.75
CA GLU A 218 4.95 -16.81 -2.64
C GLU A 218 4.17 -15.64 -3.23
N ARG A 219 4.02 -14.55 -2.48
CA ARG A 219 3.33 -13.34 -2.94
C ARG A 219 4.24 -12.38 -3.69
N TYR A 220 5.52 -12.31 -3.33
CA TYR A 220 6.45 -11.37 -3.94
C TYR A 220 7.20 -11.94 -5.14
N ALA A 221 7.41 -11.07 -6.13
CA ALA A 221 8.44 -11.23 -7.16
C ALA A 221 9.39 -10.02 -7.07
N VAL A 222 10.62 -10.26 -6.64
CA VAL A 222 11.67 -9.24 -6.58
C VAL A 222 12.39 -9.22 -7.91
N ILE A 223 12.37 -8.08 -8.58
CA ILE A 223 12.92 -7.88 -9.93
C ILE A 223 13.97 -6.77 -9.88
N ASP A 224 15.15 -7.02 -10.41
CA ASP A 224 16.19 -6.01 -10.56
C ASP A 224 15.75 -4.92 -11.54
N GLY A 225 15.29 -3.79 -10.99
CA GLY A 225 14.83 -2.63 -11.75
C GLY A 225 15.96 -1.78 -12.36
N THR A 226 17.23 -2.15 -12.17
CA THR A 226 18.37 -1.46 -12.81
C THR A 226 18.57 -1.86 -14.27
N ARG A 227 18.05 -3.00 -14.67
CA ARG A 227 18.19 -3.60 -16.00
C ARG A 227 17.40 -2.82 -17.05
N PRO A 228 17.66 -3.07 -18.35
CA PRO A 228 16.87 -2.51 -19.45
C PRO A 228 15.37 -2.76 -19.26
N ARG A 229 14.57 -1.77 -19.58
CA ARG A 229 13.11 -1.76 -19.37
C ARG A 229 12.41 -3.00 -19.92
N GLU A 230 12.84 -3.47 -21.09
CA GLU A 230 12.27 -4.63 -21.80
C GLU A 230 12.63 -5.96 -21.09
N GLU A 231 13.81 -6.05 -20.49
CA GLU A 231 14.23 -7.21 -19.71
C GLU A 231 13.46 -7.27 -18.39
N VAL A 232 13.32 -6.13 -17.70
CA VAL A 232 12.45 -6.02 -16.51
C VAL A 232 11.03 -6.45 -16.86
N HIS A 233 10.52 -6.00 -18.00
CA HIS A 233 9.16 -6.37 -18.44
C HIS A 233 9.01 -7.86 -18.68
N ALA A 234 10.00 -8.51 -19.30
CA ALA A 234 9.97 -9.95 -19.50
C ALA A 234 9.90 -10.72 -18.16
N GLU A 235 10.62 -10.27 -17.14
CA GLU A 235 10.52 -10.87 -15.78
C GLU A 235 9.17 -10.58 -15.13
N VAL A 236 8.62 -9.37 -15.29
CA VAL A 236 7.26 -9.06 -14.83
C VAL A 236 6.27 -10.04 -15.45
N LEU A 237 6.28 -10.22 -16.76
CA LEU A 237 5.39 -11.16 -17.46
C LEU A 237 5.54 -12.58 -16.93
N ALA A 238 6.77 -13.06 -16.76
CA ALA A 238 7.04 -14.39 -16.24
C ALA A 238 6.49 -14.56 -14.81
N SER A 239 6.68 -13.57 -13.96
CA SER A 239 6.26 -13.60 -12.54
C SER A 239 4.75 -13.55 -12.32
N VAL A 240 3.99 -12.97 -13.26
CA VAL A 240 2.54 -12.88 -13.17
C VAL A 240 1.80 -13.97 -13.96
N ALA A 241 2.51 -14.79 -14.75
CA ALA A 241 1.90 -15.79 -15.64
C ALA A 241 0.98 -16.78 -14.91
N GLU A 242 1.42 -17.30 -13.76
CA GLU A 242 0.64 -18.20 -12.92
C GLU A 242 -0.63 -17.51 -12.39
N VAL A 243 -0.48 -16.29 -11.84
CA VAL A 243 -1.57 -15.53 -11.27
C VAL A 243 -2.58 -15.13 -12.35
N LEU A 244 -2.11 -14.77 -13.54
CA LEU A 244 -2.97 -14.47 -14.68
C LEU A 244 -3.75 -15.69 -15.19
N SER A 245 -3.29 -16.90 -14.94
CA SER A 245 -4.06 -18.11 -15.26
C SER A 245 -5.36 -18.25 -14.44
N LEU A 246 -5.44 -17.53 -13.30
CA LEU A 246 -6.64 -17.45 -12.47
C LEU A 246 -7.66 -16.43 -13.03
N PHE A 247 -7.20 -15.56 -13.92
CA PHE A 247 -8.00 -14.52 -14.54
C PHE A 247 -8.71 -15.07 -15.76
N ASP A 248 -10.05 -15.01 -15.75
CA ASP A 248 -10.87 -15.42 -16.90
C ASP A 248 -11.43 -14.18 -17.62
N PRO A 249 -10.80 -13.76 -18.73
CA PRO A 249 -11.26 -12.61 -19.49
C PRO A 249 -12.61 -12.82 -20.21
N THR A 250 -13.08 -14.07 -20.32
CA THR A 250 -14.37 -14.41 -20.96
C THR A 250 -15.54 -14.29 -19.98
N PHE A 251 -15.25 -14.01 -18.71
CA PHE A 251 -16.25 -13.87 -17.68
C PHE A 251 -17.14 -12.63 -17.93
N GLU A 252 -18.45 -12.83 -18.13
CA GLU A 252 -19.41 -11.74 -18.18
C GLU A 252 -19.56 -11.13 -16.76
N PRO A 253 -19.36 -9.80 -16.59
CA PRO A 253 -19.50 -9.15 -15.30
C PRO A 253 -20.92 -9.32 -14.75
N VAL A 254 -21.02 -9.79 -13.52
CA VAL A 254 -22.30 -9.78 -12.80
C VAL A 254 -22.69 -8.32 -12.58
N PRO A 255 -23.86 -7.87 -13.04
CA PRO A 255 -24.28 -6.50 -12.84
C PRO A 255 -24.31 -6.19 -11.32
N PRO A 256 -23.91 -4.97 -10.91
CA PRO A 256 -23.95 -4.60 -9.51
C PRO A 256 -25.37 -4.79 -8.96
N PRO A 257 -25.52 -5.19 -7.70
CA PRO A 257 -26.84 -5.27 -7.09
C PRO A 257 -27.52 -3.90 -7.24
N ARG A 258 -28.71 -3.90 -7.80
CA ARG A 258 -29.52 -2.68 -7.90
C ARG A 258 -29.72 -2.18 -6.48
N HIS A 259 -29.24 -0.98 -6.19
CA HIS A 259 -29.65 -0.29 -4.98
C HIS A 259 -31.19 -0.30 -4.99
N ARG A 260 -31.77 -0.93 -3.98
CA ARG A 260 -33.20 -0.72 -3.72
C ARG A 260 -33.29 0.74 -3.29
N ASP A 261 -33.76 1.59 -4.21
CA ASP A 261 -34.22 2.90 -3.83
C ASP A 261 -35.24 2.69 -2.72
N GLU A 262 -34.94 3.22 -1.55
CA GLU A 262 -35.86 3.26 -0.43
C GLU A 262 -37.13 3.99 -0.90
N GLN A 263 -38.21 3.24 -0.94
CA GLN A 263 -39.55 3.83 -1.07
C GLN A 263 -40.00 4.33 0.31
#